data_8330c34802b0233118acc7a119312e54
#
_entry.id   8330c34802b0233118acc7a119312e54
#
_cell.length_a   1.000
_cell.length_b   1.000
_cell.length_c   1.000
_cell.angle_alpha   90.00
_cell.angle_beta   90.00
_cell.angle_gamma   90.00
#
_symmetry.space_group_name_H-M   'P 1'
#
loop_
_entity.id
_entity.type
_entity.pdbx_description
1 polymer ?
#
loop_
_entity_poly.entity_id
_entity_poly.type
_entity_poly.pdbx_seq_one_letter_code
_entity_poly.pdbx_strand_id
1 'polypeptide(L)'
;MPSAVDRFNCLAATARFVAAGPSENVMSTASHATSGSEESKVKTVFRVVSGNFLEMYDFMVYGYYASAIAKTYFPSGNEFASLMLSLSVFGAGFLMRPLGAIVLGAYIDHHGRRKGLILTLGLMALGTLTVASIPGYATIGVLAPVLVLLGRLLQGFSAGVELGGVSVYLSEIATKGNKGFYCAWQSGSQQVAVVFAALIGVLLNKMLPADQMSAWGWRVPFLIGCLIVPFLFLIRRSLQETEEFKARKHHPKMGEIMKTMAANWGIVLGGMGMVIMTTVSFYMITAYTPTFGKEVLKLSSIDTLVVTVCIGLSNLIWLPLAGALSDRIGRRPVLLAFTILTIVTAYPALQWLVADPSFARLLEVELWLSFLYGSYNGGMVVALTEVMPVEVRTAGFSLAYSLATTIGGFTPAISTLLIHSTGNKAAPGLFLGVAAMCGLIATLVLYRTPESRDQYRTA
;
A
#
# COMPACT_ATOMS: atom_id res chain seq x y z
N MET A 1 35.70 -35.02 27.56
CA MET A 1 36.99 -34.43 27.15
C MET A 1 37.62 -35.38 26.15
N PRO A 2 37.67 -35.08 24.85
CA PRO A 2 38.41 -35.89 23.88
C PRO A 2 39.91 -35.61 24.00
N SER A 3 40.70 -36.66 23.86
CA SER A 3 42.15 -36.69 24.12
C SER A 3 42.95 -35.92 23.06
N ALA A 4 44.14 -35.47 23.46
CA ALA A 4 45.07 -34.68 22.62
C ALA A 4 45.49 -35.34 21.29
N VAL A 5 45.22 -36.62 21.11
CA VAL A 5 45.54 -37.41 19.89
C VAL A 5 44.60 -37.11 18.73
N ASP A 6 43.33 -36.71 18.99
CA ASP A 6 42.35 -36.44 17.94
C ASP A 6 42.55 -35.07 17.27
N ARG A 7 43.29 -34.16 17.91
CA ARG A 7 43.61 -32.84 17.31
C ARG A 7 44.80 -32.87 16.32
N PHE A 8 45.65 -33.87 16.39
CA PHE A 8 46.78 -33.99 15.48
C PHE A 8 46.45 -34.63 14.15
N ASN A 9 45.40 -35.45 14.08
CA ASN A 9 44.97 -36.11 12.84
C ASN A 9 44.16 -35.18 11.92
N CYS A 10 43.60 -34.09 12.44
CA CYS A 10 42.86 -33.11 11.63
C CYS A 10 43.81 -32.13 10.90
N LEU A 11 45.00 -31.88 11.43
CA LEU A 11 46.03 -31.00 10.80
C LEU A 11 46.87 -31.70 9.75
N ALA A 12 46.96 -33.03 9.75
CA ALA A 12 47.70 -33.80 8.75
C ALA A 12 46.90 -34.03 7.45
N ALA A 13 45.57 -33.89 7.47
CA ALA A 13 44.74 -34.04 6.29
C ALA A 13 44.73 -32.77 5.42
N THR A 14 45.01 -31.58 5.98
CA THR A 14 45.01 -30.32 5.23
C THR A 14 46.34 -30.02 4.55
N ALA A 15 47.44 -30.73 4.91
CA ALA A 15 48.78 -30.51 4.32
C ALA A 15 49.06 -31.36 3.05
N ARG A 16 48.16 -32.27 2.67
CA ARG A 16 48.35 -33.13 1.45
C ARG A 16 47.66 -32.63 0.21
N PHE A 17 46.98 -31.47 0.26
CA PHE A 17 46.27 -30.88 -0.89
C PHE A 17 47.01 -29.74 -1.60
N VAL A 18 48.27 -29.46 -1.23
CA VAL A 18 49.05 -28.31 -1.75
C VAL A 18 50.26 -28.76 -2.62
N ALA A 19 50.43 -30.04 -2.87
CA ALA A 19 51.57 -30.55 -3.67
C ALA A 19 51.14 -31.49 -4.80
N ALA A 20 50.41 -30.99 -5.79
CA ALA A 20 50.30 -31.58 -7.12
C ALA A 20 50.14 -30.45 -8.14
N GLY A 21 51.24 -30.18 -8.85
CA GLY A 21 51.29 -29.21 -9.94
C GLY A 21 50.53 -29.63 -11.19
N PRO A 22 50.36 -28.72 -12.18
CA PRO A 22 49.38 -28.83 -13.23
C PRO A 22 49.76 -29.81 -14.34
N SER A 23 48.86 -30.76 -14.65
CA SER A 23 48.88 -31.49 -15.92
C SER A 23 47.91 -30.79 -16.87
N GLU A 24 48.48 -30.26 -17.95
CA GLU A 24 47.78 -29.73 -19.13
C GLU A 24 46.87 -30.79 -19.79
N ASN A 25 45.83 -30.29 -20.44
CA ASN A 25 44.86 -30.95 -21.34
C ASN A 25 43.56 -31.46 -20.71
N VAL A 26 42.61 -30.52 -20.46
CA VAL A 26 41.23 -30.61 -20.96
C VAL A 26 40.77 -29.20 -21.33
N MET A 27 41.13 -28.78 -22.52
CA MET A 27 40.53 -27.63 -23.18
C MET A 27 39.23 -28.05 -23.87
N SER A 28 38.24 -27.15 -23.78
CA SER A 28 37.00 -27.21 -24.60
C SER A 28 35.88 -28.08 -24.07
N THR A 29 35.06 -27.56 -23.17
CA THR A 29 33.57 -27.51 -23.21
C THR A 29 32.97 -26.94 -21.94
N ALA A 30 33.29 -25.70 -21.61
CA ALA A 30 32.58 -24.97 -20.55
C ALA A 30 32.57 -23.46 -20.85
N SER A 31 31.98 -23.12 -22.00
CA SER A 31 31.80 -21.72 -22.39
C SER A 31 30.43 -21.52 -23.02
N HIS A 32 29.39 -21.81 -22.28
CA HIS A 32 28.05 -21.25 -22.44
C HIS A 32 27.34 -21.23 -21.10
N ALA A 33 28.01 -20.72 -20.08
CA ALA A 33 27.32 -20.17 -18.95
C ALA A 33 26.82 -18.79 -19.40
N THR A 34 25.56 -18.77 -19.73
CA THR A 34 24.71 -17.62 -20.03
C THR A 34 25.12 -16.41 -19.24
N SER A 35 25.65 -15.40 -19.94
CA SER A 35 25.65 -13.99 -19.50
C SER A 35 24.21 -13.49 -19.53
N GLY A 36 23.32 -14.05 -18.70
CA GLY A 36 22.12 -13.38 -18.26
C GLY A 36 22.61 -12.20 -17.45
N SER A 37 22.55 -10.99 -18.01
CA SER A 37 22.83 -9.76 -17.30
C SER A 37 22.09 -9.82 -15.96
N GLU A 38 22.81 -9.81 -14.83
CA GLU A 38 22.21 -9.58 -13.52
C GLU A 38 21.46 -8.25 -13.61
N GLU A 39 20.15 -8.35 -13.81
CA GLU A 39 19.31 -7.17 -13.88
C GLU A 39 19.45 -6.46 -12.52
N SER A 40 19.87 -5.20 -12.54
CA SER A 40 20.05 -4.44 -11.31
C SER A 40 18.81 -4.59 -10.41
N LYS A 41 18.97 -4.99 -9.16
CA LYS A 41 17.88 -5.18 -8.18
C LYS A 41 16.96 -3.95 -8.11
N VAL A 42 17.52 -2.76 -8.30
CA VAL A 42 16.76 -1.50 -8.38
C VAL A 42 15.78 -1.52 -9.56
N LYS A 43 16.22 -1.98 -10.73
CA LYS A 43 15.36 -2.07 -11.92
C LYS A 43 14.25 -3.10 -11.73
N THR A 44 14.55 -4.22 -11.08
CA THR A 44 13.56 -5.25 -10.73
C THR A 44 12.53 -4.71 -9.73
N VAL A 45 12.97 -4.06 -8.65
CA VAL A 45 12.06 -3.41 -7.68
C VAL A 45 11.16 -2.42 -8.41
N PHE A 46 11.73 -1.52 -9.22
CA PHE A 46 10.96 -0.50 -9.95
C PHE A 46 9.88 -1.13 -10.86
N ARG A 47 10.20 -2.17 -11.60
CA ARG A 47 9.22 -2.88 -12.44
C ARG A 47 8.07 -3.50 -11.63
N VAL A 48 8.40 -4.11 -10.50
CA VAL A 48 7.42 -4.79 -9.65
C VAL A 48 6.47 -3.79 -8.99
N VAL A 49 6.98 -2.66 -8.50
CA VAL A 49 6.16 -1.67 -7.79
C VAL A 49 5.44 -0.68 -8.72
N SER A 50 5.80 -0.62 -10.02
CA SER A 50 5.20 0.33 -10.97
C SER A 50 3.68 0.14 -11.15
N GLY A 51 3.16 -1.07 -10.91
CA GLY A 51 1.73 -1.36 -10.95
C GLY A 51 0.94 -0.60 -9.89
N ASN A 52 1.49 -0.49 -8.69
CA ASN A 52 0.85 0.20 -7.57
C ASN A 52 0.69 1.71 -7.80
N PHE A 53 1.46 2.29 -8.73
CA PHE A 53 1.43 3.72 -8.99
C PHE A 53 0.08 4.21 -9.52
N LEU A 54 -0.42 3.59 -10.59
CA LEU A 54 -1.69 4.03 -11.22
C LEU A 54 -2.87 3.82 -10.29
N GLU A 55 -2.91 2.66 -9.63
CA GLU A 55 -3.95 2.35 -8.64
C GLU A 55 -4.01 3.45 -7.58
N MET A 56 -2.88 3.73 -6.94
CA MET A 56 -2.82 4.71 -5.88
C MET A 56 -3.08 6.13 -6.38
N TYR A 57 -2.59 6.46 -7.58
CA TYR A 57 -2.85 7.75 -8.21
C TYR A 57 -4.35 8.03 -8.36
N ASP A 58 -5.12 7.09 -8.90
CA ASP A 58 -6.57 7.25 -9.10
C ASP A 58 -7.33 7.41 -7.77
N PHE A 59 -6.93 6.63 -6.75
CA PHE A 59 -7.53 6.76 -5.43
C PHE A 59 -7.23 8.13 -4.80
N MET A 60 -5.99 8.61 -4.92
CA MET A 60 -5.62 9.92 -4.36
C MET A 60 -6.31 11.06 -5.09
N VAL A 61 -6.36 11.05 -6.42
CA VAL A 61 -7.07 12.06 -7.21
C VAL A 61 -8.52 12.16 -6.79
N TYR A 62 -9.22 11.03 -6.61
CA TYR A 62 -10.60 11.07 -6.14
C TYR A 62 -10.72 11.69 -4.74
N GLY A 63 -9.85 11.31 -3.81
CA GLY A 63 -9.84 11.87 -2.45
C GLY A 63 -9.59 13.38 -2.43
N TYR A 64 -8.66 13.88 -3.25
CA TYR A 64 -8.32 15.30 -3.31
C TYR A 64 -9.44 16.18 -3.88
N TYR A 65 -10.23 15.62 -4.78
CA TYR A 65 -11.33 16.33 -5.42
C TYR A 65 -12.72 15.88 -4.95
N ALA A 66 -12.79 15.20 -3.79
CA ALA A 66 -14.06 14.66 -3.26
C ALA A 66 -15.17 15.72 -3.15
N SER A 67 -14.84 16.96 -2.78
CA SER A 67 -15.80 18.07 -2.69
C SER A 67 -16.31 18.50 -4.08
N ALA A 68 -15.47 18.53 -5.12
CA ALA A 68 -15.86 18.86 -6.48
C ALA A 68 -16.73 17.73 -7.09
N ILE A 69 -16.35 16.50 -6.84
CA ILE A 69 -17.09 15.28 -7.21
C ILE A 69 -18.47 15.28 -6.53
N ALA A 70 -18.53 15.66 -5.24
CA ALA A 70 -19.77 15.79 -4.49
C ALA A 70 -20.75 16.77 -5.17
N LYS A 71 -20.29 17.96 -5.50
CA LYS A 71 -21.09 19.00 -6.18
C LYS A 71 -21.56 18.58 -7.57
N THR A 72 -20.72 17.84 -8.30
CA THR A 72 -20.99 17.45 -9.69
C THR A 72 -21.95 16.26 -9.81
N TYR A 73 -21.79 15.25 -8.97
CA TYR A 73 -22.49 13.98 -9.09
C TYR A 73 -23.50 13.68 -8.00
N PHE A 74 -23.36 14.31 -6.82
CA PHE A 74 -24.21 14.07 -5.65
C PHE A 74 -24.85 15.36 -5.12
N PRO A 75 -25.44 16.22 -5.98
CA PRO A 75 -26.04 17.45 -5.49
C PRO A 75 -27.20 17.13 -4.54
N SER A 76 -27.18 17.77 -3.38
CA SER A 76 -28.28 17.72 -2.43
C SER A 76 -28.49 19.12 -1.84
N GLY A 77 -29.62 19.35 -1.20
CA GLY A 77 -29.89 20.59 -0.46
C GLY A 77 -28.98 20.82 0.75
N ASN A 78 -28.11 19.86 1.09
CA ASN A 78 -27.19 19.90 2.20
C ASN A 78 -25.76 19.53 1.73
N GLU A 79 -24.82 20.47 1.85
CA GLU A 79 -23.42 20.27 1.44
C GLU A 79 -22.75 19.10 2.17
N PHE A 80 -23.06 18.90 3.46
CA PHE A 80 -22.56 17.77 4.22
C PHE A 80 -23.03 16.42 3.62
N ALA A 81 -24.32 16.29 3.28
CA ALA A 81 -24.87 15.08 2.68
C ALA A 81 -24.21 14.78 1.31
N SER A 82 -24.00 15.80 0.49
CA SER A 82 -23.29 15.66 -0.80
C SER A 82 -21.87 15.16 -0.60
N LEU A 83 -21.11 15.76 0.33
CA LEU A 83 -19.73 15.34 0.64
C LEU A 83 -19.70 13.92 1.21
N MET A 84 -20.60 13.58 2.12
CA MET A 84 -20.70 12.23 2.69
C MET A 84 -20.97 11.18 1.64
N LEU A 85 -21.85 11.44 0.66
CA LEU A 85 -22.10 10.52 -0.46
C LEU A 85 -20.83 10.32 -1.30
N SER A 86 -20.13 11.39 -1.66
CA SER A 86 -18.85 11.30 -2.40
C SER A 86 -17.80 10.48 -1.65
N LEU A 87 -17.59 10.75 -0.36
CA LEU A 87 -16.64 10.03 0.48
C LEU A 87 -17.06 8.57 0.74
N SER A 88 -18.36 8.30 0.82
CA SER A 88 -18.88 6.94 0.94
C SER A 88 -18.64 6.14 -0.35
N VAL A 89 -18.80 6.76 -1.51
CA VAL A 89 -18.48 6.14 -2.81
C VAL A 89 -16.97 5.92 -2.95
N PHE A 90 -16.14 6.83 -2.43
CA PHE A 90 -14.69 6.57 -2.31
C PHE A 90 -14.42 5.28 -1.51
N GLY A 91 -15.02 5.15 -0.34
CA GLY A 91 -14.89 3.97 0.52
C GLY A 91 -15.48 2.70 -0.11
N ALA A 92 -16.62 2.81 -0.81
CA ALA A 92 -17.29 1.68 -1.45
C ALA A 92 -16.41 0.94 -2.47
N GLY A 93 -15.50 1.65 -3.16
CA GLY A 93 -14.51 1.02 -4.03
C GLY A 93 -13.70 -0.06 -3.29
N PHE A 94 -13.35 0.15 -2.04
CA PHE A 94 -12.54 -0.80 -1.27
C PHE A 94 -13.31 -2.05 -0.84
N LEU A 95 -14.65 -2.04 -0.81
CA LEU A 95 -15.46 -3.23 -0.53
C LEU A 95 -15.25 -4.33 -1.58
N MET A 96 -14.90 -3.96 -2.80
CA MET A 96 -14.67 -4.92 -3.88
C MET A 96 -13.28 -5.55 -3.86
N ARG A 97 -12.33 -5.03 -3.06
CA ARG A 97 -10.95 -5.56 -2.99
C ARG A 97 -10.88 -7.03 -2.56
N PRO A 98 -11.54 -7.49 -1.49
CA PRO A 98 -11.51 -8.89 -1.12
C PRO A 98 -12.04 -9.81 -2.23
N LEU A 99 -13.12 -9.40 -2.90
CA LEU A 99 -13.67 -10.15 -4.03
C LEU A 99 -12.69 -10.18 -5.21
N GLY A 100 -12.08 -9.04 -5.53
CA GLY A 100 -11.03 -8.93 -6.55
C GLY A 100 -9.82 -9.81 -6.24
N ALA A 101 -9.36 -9.81 -4.98
CA ALA A 101 -8.26 -10.66 -4.53
C ALA A 101 -8.53 -12.15 -4.79
N ILE A 102 -9.75 -12.59 -4.53
CA ILE A 102 -10.18 -13.98 -4.75
C ILE A 102 -10.32 -14.29 -6.24
N VAL A 103 -11.15 -13.53 -6.95
CA VAL A 103 -11.52 -13.84 -8.35
C VAL A 103 -10.35 -13.60 -9.31
N LEU A 104 -9.69 -12.44 -9.24
CA LEU A 104 -8.56 -12.11 -10.10
C LEU A 104 -7.30 -12.88 -9.68
N GLY A 105 -7.15 -13.19 -8.39
CA GLY A 105 -6.09 -14.08 -7.92
C GLY A 105 -6.18 -15.46 -8.58
N ALA A 106 -7.36 -16.08 -8.57
CA ALA A 106 -7.60 -17.35 -9.25
C ALA A 106 -7.37 -17.24 -10.76
N TYR A 107 -7.80 -16.17 -11.39
CA TYR A 107 -7.56 -15.93 -12.82
C TYR A 107 -6.06 -15.87 -13.13
N ILE A 108 -5.27 -15.17 -12.31
CA ILE A 108 -3.82 -15.06 -12.45
C ILE A 108 -3.14 -16.41 -12.29
N ASP A 109 -3.55 -17.21 -11.30
CA ASP A 109 -3.00 -18.54 -11.04
C ASP A 109 -3.24 -19.51 -12.20
N HIS A 110 -4.36 -19.36 -12.93
CA HIS A 110 -4.67 -20.20 -14.09
C HIS A 110 -4.11 -19.69 -15.43
N HIS A 111 -4.07 -18.38 -15.65
CA HIS A 111 -3.74 -17.79 -16.95
C HIS A 111 -2.36 -17.12 -17.02
N GLY A 112 -1.67 -17.03 -15.88
CA GLY A 112 -0.36 -16.39 -15.75
C GLY A 112 -0.43 -14.93 -15.31
N ARG A 113 0.65 -14.48 -14.69
CA ARG A 113 0.76 -13.14 -14.11
C ARG A 113 0.60 -12.03 -15.16
N ARG A 114 1.21 -12.18 -16.33
CA ARG A 114 1.15 -11.17 -17.40
C ARG A 114 -0.29 -10.90 -17.86
N LYS A 115 -1.06 -11.95 -18.14
CA LYS A 115 -2.46 -11.80 -18.59
C LYS A 115 -3.33 -11.17 -17.50
N GLY A 116 -3.14 -11.59 -16.25
CA GLY A 116 -3.86 -11.03 -15.11
C GLY A 116 -3.55 -9.55 -14.91
N LEU A 117 -2.28 -9.14 -14.93
CA LEU A 117 -1.89 -7.74 -14.78
C LEU A 117 -2.37 -6.85 -15.94
N ILE A 118 -2.53 -7.37 -17.13
CA ILE A 118 -3.13 -6.63 -18.25
C ILE A 118 -4.64 -6.47 -18.04
N LEU A 119 -5.32 -7.51 -17.56
CA LEU A 119 -6.74 -7.45 -17.23
C LEU A 119 -7.03 -6.44 -16.11
N THR A 120 -6.26 -6.49 -15.02
CA THR A 120 -6.42 -5.53 -13.91
C THR A 120 -6.21 -4.09 -14.38
N LEU A 121 -5.18 -3.84 -15.20
CA LEU A 121 -4.95 -2.52 -15.78
C LEU A 121 -6.12 -2.05 -16.66
N GLY A 122 -6.71 -2.94 -17.45
CA GLY A 122 -7.88 -2.63 -18.28
C GLY A 122 -9.12 -2.26 -17.46
N LEU A 123 -9.38 -3.02 -16.39
CA LEU A 123 -10.49 -2.72 -15.47
C LEU A 123 -10.29 -1.39 -14.74
N MET A 124 -9.06 -1.13 -14.28
CA MET A 124 -8.70 0.15 -13.66
C MET A 124 -8.91 1.32 -14.63
N ALA A 125 -8.40 1.19 -15.85
CA ALA A 125 -8.53 2.19 -16.90
C ALA A 125 -9.99 2.50 -17.23
N LEU A 126 -10.83 1.47 -17.33
CA LEU A 126 -12.27 1.62 -17.58
C LEU A 126 -12.94 2.39 -16.42
N GLY A 127 -12.61 2.04 -15.17
CA GLY A 127 -13.13 2.76 -14.01
C GLY A 127 -12.71 4.23 -13.98
N THR A 128 -11.44 4.54 -14.25
CA THR A 128 -10.91 5.91 -14.29
C THR A 128 -11.56 6.72 -15.41
N LEU A 129 -11.63 6.15 -16.61
CA LEU A 129 -12.28 6.79 -17.76
C LEU A 129 -13.75 7.07 -17.46
N THR A 130 -14.45 6.14 -16.82
CA THR A 130 -15.85 6.32 -16.42
C THR A 130 -15.97 7.55 -15.52
N VAL A 131 -15.20 7.66 -14.44
CA VAL A 131 -15.24 8.83 -13.52
C VAL A 131 -14.87 10.14 -14.25
N ALA A 132 -13.89 10.11 -15.15
CA ALA A 132 -13.42 11.29 -15.88
C ALA A 132 -14.44 11.83 -16.89
N SER A 133 -15.21 10.94 -17.54
CA SER A 133 -16.01 11.25 -18.75
C SER A 133 -17.50 11.40 -18.49
N ILE A 134 -18.01 10.96 -17.33
CA ILE A 134 -19.45 11.00 -17.04
C ILE A 134 -19.94 12.45 -16.97
N PRO A 135 -21.05 12.77 -17.63
CA PRO A 135 -21.75 14.05 -17.45
C PRO A 135 -22.24 14.20 -16.01
N GLY A 136 -22.35 15.44 -15.53
CA GLY A 136 -22.83 15.73 -14.18
C GLY A 136 -24.30 15.35 -13.97
N TYR A 137 -24.73 15.36 -12.71
CA TYR A 137 -26.11 15.08 -12.30
C TYR A 137 -27.14 15.98 -13.05
N ALA A 138 -26.80 17.24 -13.30
CA ALA A 138 -27.65 18.17 -14.02
C ALA A 138 -28.02 17.69 -15.46
N THR A 139 -27.19 16.83 -16.07
CA THR A 139 -27.38 16.35 -17.44
C THR A 139 -28.06 14.99 -17.49
N ILE A 140 -27.64 14.02 -16.64
CA ILE A 140 -28.13 12.64 -16.72
C ILE A 140 -28.80 12.16 -15.41
N GLY A 141 -29.05 13.06 -14.48
CA GLY A 141 -29.77 12.76 -13.23
C GLY A 141 -29.12 11.66 -12.39
N VAL A 142 -29.92 10.78 -11.81
CA VAL A 142 -29.51 9.70 -10.92
C VAL A 142 -28.53 8.72 -11.58
N LEU A 143 -28.45 8.66 -12.90
CA LEU A 143 -27.50 7.79 -13.60
C LEU A 143 -26.04 8.21 -13.34
N ALA A 144 -25.79 9.51 -13.10
CA ALA A 144 -24.44 10.01 -12.81
C ALA A 144 -23.82 9.37 -11.56
N PRO A 145 -24.42 9.46 -10.36
CA PRO A 145 -23.87 8.82 -9.16
C PRO A 145 -23.76 7.29 -9.29
N VAL A 146 -24.71 6.63 -9.97
CA VAL A 146 -24.66 5.18 -10.20
C VAL A 146 -23.45 4.79 -11.03
N LEU A 147 -23.16 5.51 -12.11
CA LEU A 147 -22.01 5.25 -12.97
C LEU A 147 -20.68 5.53 -12.25
N VAL A 148 -20.61 6.61 -11.45
CA VAL A 148 -19.44 6.89 -10.61
C VAL A 148 -19.19 5.74 -9.62
N LEU A 149 -20.24 5.27 -8.93
CA LEU A 149 -20.16 4.13 -8.04
C LEU A 149 -19.64 2.87 -8.77
N LEU A 150 -20.22 2.55 -9.93
CA LEU A 150 -19.78 1.40 -10.73
C LEU A 150 -18.31 1.53 -11.15
N GLY A 151 -17.86 2.70 -11.57
CA GLY A 151 -16.46 2.98 -11.88
C GLY A 151 -15.55 2.73 -10.67
N ARG A 152 -15.96 3.18 -9.47
CA ARG A 152 -15.23 2.95 -8.22
C ARG A 152 -15.17 1.47 -7.80
N LEU A 153 -16.28 0.75 -7.98
CA LEU A 153 -16.32 -0.70 -7.71
C LEU A 153 -15.39 -1.48 -8.65
N LEU A 154 -15.34 -1.11 -9.94
CA LEU A 154 -14.39 -1.70 -10.92
C LEU A 154 -12.93 -1.44 -10.54
N GLN A 155 -12.60 -0.21 -10.13
CA GLN A 155 -11.25 0.15 -9.66
C GLN A 155 -10.88 -0.67 -8.43
N GLY A 156 -11.75 -0.76 -7.43
CA GLY A 156 -11.53 -1.54 -6.22
C GLY A 156 -11.38 -3.04 -6.49
N PHE A 157 -12.19 -3.59 -7.37
CA PHE A 157 -12.09 -4.99 -7.80
C PHE A 157 -10.73 -5.30 -8.44
N SER A 158 -10.27 -4.41 -9.33
CA SER A 158 -8.96 -4.51 -9.96
C SER A 158 -7.81 -4.49 -8.97
N ALA A 159 -7.88 -3.60 -7.97
CA ALA A 159 -6.84 -3.36 -6.99
C ALA A 159 -6.62 -4.51 -5.97
N GLY A 160 -7.56 -5.45 -5.86
CA GLY A 160 -7.54 -6.48 -4.82
C GLY A 160 -6.35 -7.44 -4.88
N VAL A 161 -5.76 -7.64 -6.06
CA VAL A 161 -4.75 -8.70 -6.27
C VAL A 161 -3.30 -8.20 -6.25
N GLU A 162 -3.07 -6.90 -6.46
CA GLU A 162 -1.71 -6.38 -6.71
C GLU A 162 -0.83 -6.36 -5.45
N LEU A 163 -1.36 -5.93 -4.30
CA LEU A 163 -0.55 -5.65 -3.10
C LEU A 163 0.15 -6.86 -2.50
N GLY A 164 -0.54 -8.00 -2.41
CA GLY A 164 0.02 -9.21 -1.82
C GLY A 164 1.15 -9.80 -2.67
N GLY A 165 0.96 -9.84 -3.98
CA GLY A 165 1.97 -10.33 -4.92
C GLY A 165 3.27 -9.50 -4.86
N VAL A 166 3.15 -8.17 -4.83
CA VAL A 166 4.30 -7.25 -4.72
C VAL A 166 5.03 -7.42 -3.39
N SER A 167 4.32 -7.46 -2.27
CA SER A 167 4.92 -7.55 -0.93
C SER A 167 5.70 -8.85 -0.74
N VAL A 168 5.12 -9.98 -1.13
CA VAL A 168 5.77 -11.30 -1.04
C VAL A 168 6.98 -11.35 -1.98
N TYR A 169 6.84 -10.89 -3.21
CA TYR A 169 7.95 -10.85 -4.16
C TYR A 169 9.14 -10.02 -3.64
N LEU A 170 8.88 -8.82 -3.08
CA LEU A 170 9.93 -7.99 -2.50
C LEU A 170 10.65 -8.68 -1.33
N SER A 171 9.90 -9.45 -0.53
CA SER A 171 10.46 -10.25 0.57
C SER A 171 11.37 -11.38 0.08
N GLU A 172 11.05 -11.99 -1.08
CA GLU A 172 11.81 -13.09 -1.69
C GLU A 172 13.11 -12.63 -2.35
N ILE A 173 13.10 -11.46 -3.04
CA ILE A 173 14.30 -10.90 -3.68
C ILE A 173 15.22 -10.15 -2.72
N ALA A 174 14.77 -9.93 -1.48
CA ALA A 174 15.53 -9.20 -0.48
C ALA A 174 16.87 -9.87 -0.19
N THR A 175 17.90 -9.05 0.02
CA THR A 175 19.18 -9.56 0.53
C THR A 175 19.03 -10.00 1.98
N LYS A 176 19.79 -11.00 2.39
CA LYS A 176 19.76 -11.50 3.76
C LYS A 176 19.96 -10.35 4.77
N GLY A 177 19.05 -10.24 5.72
CA GLY A 177 19.08 -9.20 6.75
C GLY A 177 18.48 -7.83 6.33
N ASN A 178 17.91 -7.69 5.12
CA ASN A 178 17.33 -6.43 4.64
C ASN A 178 15.89 -6.58 4.13
N LYS A 179 15.15 -7.58 4.58
CA LYS A 179 13.78 -7.84 4.14
C LYS A 179 12.85 -6.64 4.39
N GLY A 180 12.95 -6.01 5.56
CA GLY A 180 12.14 -4.85 5.92
C GLY A 180 12.40 -3.67 4.99
N PHE A 181 13.66 -3.38 4.68
CA PHE A 181 14.02 -2.33 3.74
C PHE A 181 13.39 -2.57 2.34
N TYR A 182 13.48 -3.81 1.81
CA TYR A 182 12.89 -4.12 0.50
C TYR A 182 11.37 -4.09 0.52
N CYS A 183 10.73 -4.69 1.53
CA CYS A 183 9.27 -4.72 1.65
C CYS A 183 8.65 -3.32 1.82
N ALA A 184 9.37 -2.39 2.45
CA ALA A 184 8.92 -1.02 2.62
C ALA A 184 8.68 -0.28 1.28
N TRP A 185 9.37 -0.68 0.19
CA TRP A 185 9.18 -0.11 -1.13
C TRP A 185 7.82 -0.42 -1.76
N GLN A 186 7.11 -1.44 -1.28
CA GLN A 186 5.70 -1.64 -1.65
C GLN A 186 4.87 -0.39 -1.35
N SER A 187 4.93 0.09 -0.11
CA SER A 187 4.24 1.32 0.29
C SER A 187 4.98 2.59 -0.15
N GLY A 188 6.31 2.54 -0.27
CA GLY A 188 7.12 3.64 -0.81
C GLY A 188 6.70 4.03 -2.23
N SER A 189 6.42 3.06 -3.10
CA SER A 189 5.95 3.34 -4.47
C SER A 189 4.60 4.06 -4.52
N GLN A 190 3.73 3.79 -3.55
CA GLN A 190 2.44 4.48 -3.43
C GLN A 190 2.63 5.96 -3.08
N GLN A 191 3.68 6.31 -2.31
CA GLN A 191 3.97 7.70 -1.97
C GLN A 191 4.41 8.52 -3.20
N VAL A 192 5.05 7.90 -4.18
CA VAL A 192 5.36 8.57 -5.45
C VAL A 192 4.07 9.01 -6.15
N ALA A 193 3.03 8.17 -6.14
CA ALA A 193 1.73 8.50 -6.70
C ALA A 193 1.03 9.62 -5.90
N VAL A 194 1.11 9.58 -4.56
CA VAL A 194 0.60 10.64 -3.67
C VAL A 194 1.24 11.99 -4.02
N VAL A 195 2.57 12.05 -4.09
CA VAL A 195 3.32 13.27 -4.43
C VAL A 195 2.95 13.76 -5.84
N PHE A 196 2.93 12.87 -6.82
CA PHE A 196 2.62 13.22 -8.21
C PHE A 196 1.19 13.77 -8.35
N ALA A 197 0.20 13.12 -7.76
CA ALA A 197 -1.19 13.59 -7.78
C ALA A 197 -1.35 14.96 -7.09
N ALA A 198 -0.69 15.15 -5.94
CA ALA A 198 -0.74 16.40 -5.19
C ALA A 198 -0.03 17.55 -5.95
N LEU A 199 1.12 17.29 -6.59
CA LEU A 199 1.82 18.28 -7.43
C LEU A 199 0.98 18.73 -8.62
N ILE A 200 0.30 17.79 -9.31
CA ILE A 200 -0.67 18.13 -10.36
C ILE A 200 -1.78 19.01 -9.78
N GLY A 201 -2.28 18.66 -8.60
CA GLY A 201 -3.29 19.47 -7.91
C GLY A 201 -2.83 20.88 -7.60
N VAL A 202 -1.60 21.06 -7.07
CA VAL A 202 -1.00 22.38 -6.81
C VAL A 202 -0.88 23.17 -8.12
N LEU A 203 -0.37 22.53 -9.18
CA LEU A 203 -0.17 23.18 -10.48
C LEU A 203 -1.50 23.66 -11.05
N LEU A 204 -2.53 22.81 -11.08
CA LEU A 204 -3.86 23.16 -11.61
C LEU A 204 -4.51 24.28 -10.80
N ASN A 205 -4.45 24.24 -9.46
CA ASN A 205 -5.00 25.31 -8.62
C ASN A 205 -4.25 26.66 -8.75
N LYS A 206 -3.00 26.65 -9.24
CA LYS A 206 -2.26 27.86 -9.58
C LYS A 206 -2.61 28.40 -10.98
N MET A 207 -2.91 27.50 -11.93
CA MET A 207 -3.16 27.85 -13.33
C MET A 207 -4.62 28.19 -13.62
N LEU A 208 -5.56 27.58 -12.87
CA LEU A 208 -6.99 27.72 -13.11
C LEU A 208 -7.65 28.54 -11.99
N PRO A 209 -8.53 29.48 -12.31
CA PRO A 209 -9.41 30.13 -11.34
C PRO A 209 -10.29 29.11 -10.61
N ALA A 210 -10.74 29.44 -9.41
CA ALA A 210 -11.51 28.52 -8.56
C ALA A 210 -12.83 28.06 -9.19
N ASP A 211 -13.49 28.89 -9.99
CA ASP A 211 -14.70 28.58 -10.76
C ASP A 211 -14.43 27.53 -11.84
N GLN A 212 -13.36 27.70 -12.63
CA GLN A 212 -12.95 26.72 -13.63
C GLN A 212 -12.47 25.41 -12.99
N MET A 213 -11.72 25.51 -11.88
CA MET A 213 -11.27 24.34 -11.15
C MET A 213 -12.45 23.50 -10.63
N SER A 214 -13.50 24.14 -10.12
CA SER A 214 -14.71 23.45 -9.65
C SER A 214 -15.60 22.95 -10.77
N ALA A 215 -15.65 23.63 -11.93
CA ALA A 215 -16.51 23.26 -13.06
C ALA A 215 -15.97 22.04 -13.83
N TRP A 216 -14.68 22.05 -14.20
CA TRP A 216 -14.08 21.00 -15.04
C TRP A 216 -12.63 20.64 -14.67
N GLY A 217 -11.86 21.57 -14.08
CA GLY A 217 -10.43 21.42 -13.83
C GLY A 217 -10.08 20.17 -12.99
N TRP A 218 -10.96 19.77 -12.09
CA TRP A 218 -10.80 18.58 -11.27
C TRP A 218 -10.82 17.26 -12.09
N ARG A 219 -11.31 17.27 -13.33
CA ARG A 219 -11.28 16.10 -14.24
C ARG A 219 -9.91 15.89 -14.89
N VAL A 220 -9.10 16.95 -15.01
CA VAL A 220 -7.79 16.89 -15.67
C VAL A 220 -6.87 15.84 -15.06
N PRO A 221 -6.73 15.71 -13.74
CA PRO A 221 -5.93 14.64 -13.13
C PRO A 221 -6.41 13.24 -13.53
N PHE A 222 -7.71 12.98 -13.60
CA PHE A 222 -8.23 11.68 -14.06
C PHE A 222 -7.88 11.41 -15.53
N LEU A 223 -7.95 12.43 -16.41
CA LEU A 223 -7.54 12.33 -17.81
C LEU A 223 -6.04 12.04 -17.92
N ILE A 224 -5.20 12.65 -17.06
CA ILE A 224 -3.78 12.32 -16.98
C ILE A 224 -3.61 10.85 -16.57
N GLY A 225 -4.39 10.34 -15.61
CA GLY A 225 -4.43 8.92 -15.25
C GLY A 225 -4.72 8.03 -16.47
N CYS A 226 -5.73 8.38 -17.27
CA CYS A 226 -6.03 7.67 -18.51
C CYS A 226 -4.88 7.69 -19.52
N LEU A 227 -4.13 8.78 -19.63
CA LEU A 227 -2.94 8.87 -20.51
C LEU A 227 -1.77 8.02 -20.03
N ILE A 228 -1.65 7.75 -18.72
CA ILE A 228 -0.63 6.86 -18.16
C ILE A 228 -0.89 5.40 -18.50
N VAL A 229 -2.14 5.00 -18.70
CA VAL A 229 -2.53 3.60 -18.97
C VAL A 229 -1.81 2.97 -20.17
N PRO A 230 -1.75 3.59 -21.35
CA PRO A 230 -1.03 3.01 -22.49
C PRO A 230 0.45 2.76 -22.21
N PHE A 231 1.08 3.66 -21.47
CA PHE A 231 2.48 3.52 -21.06
C PHE A 231 2.68 2.32 -20.12
N LEU A 232 1.83 2.17 -19.12
CA LEU A 232 1.86 1.01 -18.22
C LEU A 232 1.52 -0.30 -18.95
N PHE A 233 0.63 -0.24 -19.93
CA PHE A 233 0.32 -1.40 -20.77
C PHE A 233 1.56 -1.88 -21.53
N LEU A 234 2.35 -0.97 -22.11
CA LEU A 234 3.60 -1.31 -22.78
C LEU A 234 4.62 -1.95 -21.82
N ILE A 235 4.76 -1.41 -20.60
CA ILE A 235 5.62 -1.98 -19.57
C ILE A 235 5.15 -3.39 -19.20
N ARG A 236 3.85 -3.57 -18.91
CA ARG A 236 3.28 -4.87 -18.51
C ARG A 236 3.30 -5.91 -19.64
N ARG A 237 3.16 -5.46 -20.89
CA ARG A 237 3.28 -6.35 -22.06
C ARG A 237 4.69 -6.94 -22.19
N SER A 238 5.72 -6.24 -21.76
CA SER A 238 7.11 -6.70 -21.79
C SER A 238 7.48 -7.66 -20.65
N LEU A 239 6.61 -7.84 -19.62
CA LEU A 239 6.86 -8.76 -18.52
C LEU A 239 6.87 -10.21 -19.03
N GLN A 240 7.88 -10.94 -18.63
CA GLN A 240 7.96 -12.38 -18.85
C GLN A 240 7.36 -13.12 -17.65
N GLU A 241 6.74 -14.28 -17.90
CA GLU A 241 6.32 -15.16 -16.81
C GLU A 241 7.55 -15.66 -16.05
N THR A 242 7.46 -15.68 -14.71
CA THR A 242 8.55 -16.16 -13.87
C THR A 242 8.81 -17.65 -14.11
N GLU A 243 10.09 -18.07 -14.05
CA GLU A 243 10.45 -19.49 -14.17
C GLU A 243 9.78 -20.34 -13.08
N GLU A 244 9.57 -19.79 -11.90
CA GLU A 244 8.82 -20.44 -10.82
C GLU A 244 7.36 -20.72 -11.20
N PHE A 245 6.69 -19.79 -11.88
CA PHE A 245 5.33 -20.01 -12.39
C PHE A 245 5.30 -21.11 -13.45
N LYS A 246 6.27 -21.11 -14.36
CA LYS A 246 6.40 -22.14 -15.41
C LYS A 246 6.75 -23.51 -14.82
N ALA A 247 7.52 -23.54 -13.73
CA ALA A 247 7.95 -24.77 -13.07
C ALA A 247 6.90 -25.38 -12.14
N ARG A 248 5.87 -24.62 -11.73
CA ARG A 248 4.78 -25.10 -10.85
C ARG A 248 3.96 -26.18 -11.59
N LYS A 249 4.10 -27.42 -11.16
CA LYS A 249 3.31 -28.56 -11.66
C LYS A 249 1.88 -28.60 -11.12
N HIS A 250 1.61 -27.91 -10.00
CA HIS A 250 0.29 -27.87 -9.37
C HIS A 250 -0.05 -26.43 -8.98
N HIS A 251 -1.18 -25.96 -9.47
CA HIS A 251 -1.78 -24.71 -9.03
C HIS A 251 -2.87 -25.03 -8.01
N PRO A 252 -2.78 -24.56 -6.75
CA PRO A 252 -3.76 -24.89 -5.74
C PRO A 252 -5.16 -24.41 -6.19
N LYS A 253 -6.13 -25.28 -6.06
CA LYS A 253 -7.53 -24.93 -6.39
C LYS A 253 -8.05 -23.91 -5.38
N MET A 254 -8.97 -23.03 -5.81
CA MET A 254 -9.61 -22.03 -4.95
C MET A 254 -10.12 -22.63 -3.63
N GLY A 255 -10.73 -23.82 -3.67
CA GLY A 255 -11.22 -24.50 -2.47
C GLY A 255 -10.10 -24.89 -1.49
N GLU A 256 -8.91 -25.25 -1.96
CA GLU A 256 -7.75 -25.57 -1.12
C GLU A 256 -7.21 -24.32 -0.44
N ILE A 257 -7.09 -23.22 -1.19
CA ILE A 257 -6.69 -21.90 -0.65
C ILE A 257 -7.68 -21.47 0.44
N MET A 258 -8.98 -21.50 0.14
CA MET A 258 -10.03 -21.13 1.09
C MET A 258 -10.03 -22.01 2.35
N LYS A 259 -9.83 -23.32 2.20
CA LYS A 259 -9.74 -24.26 3.33
C LYS A 259 -8.52 -23.96 4.22
N THR A 260 -7.34 -23.72 3.61
CA THR A 260 -6.13 -23.39 4.36
C THR A 260 -6.25 -22.04 5.05
N MET A 261 -6.87 -21.05 4.39
CA MET A 261 -7.15 -19.74 4.99
C MET A 261 -8.15 -19.86 6.15
N ALA A 262 -9.20 -20.66 6.00
CA ALA A 262 -10.15 -20.92 7.08
C ALA A 262 -9.47 -21.63 8.27
N ALA A 263 -8.56 -22.56 8.04
CA ALA A 263 -7.77 -23.18 9.09
C ALA A 263 -6.84 -22.21 9.83
N ASN A 264 -6.36 -21.15 9.14
CA ASN A 264 -5.46 -20.13 9.68
C ASN A 264 -6.15 -18.77 9.92
N TRP A 265 -7.48 -18.76 10.10
CA TRP A 265 -8.28 -17.55 10.23
C TRP A 265 -7.81 -16.59 11.32
N GLY A 266 -7.30 -17.13 12.44
CA GLY A 266 -6.73 -16.32 13.54
C GLY A 266 -5.51 -15.49 13.10
N ILE A 267 -4.65 -16.04 12.22
CA ILE A 267 -3.50 -15.31 11.66
C ILE A 267 -3.96 -14.23 10.69
N VAL A 268 -4.97 -14.54 9.86
CA VAL A 268 -5.55 -13.56 8.91
C VAL A 268 -6.19 -12.39 9.66
N LEU A 269 -6.97 -12.66 10.73
CA LEU A 269 -7.55 -11.61 11.57
C LEU A 269 -6.49 -10.79 12.33
N GLY A 270 -5.45 -11.45 12.86
CA GLY A 270 -4.34 -10.75 13.47
C GLY A 270 -3.62 -9.85 12.47
N GLY A 271 -3.34 -10.36 11.27
CA GLY A 271 -2.79 -9.58 10.17
C GLY A 271 -3.68 -8.40 9.78
N MET A 272 -5.00 -8.62 9.65
CA MET A 272 -5.98 -7.56 9.41
C MET A 272 -5.90 -6.47 10.49
N GLY A 273 -5.81 -6.84 11.77
CA GLY A 273 -5.68 -5.88 12.87
C GLY A 273 -4.43 -5.00 12.75
N MET A 274 -3.28 -5.57 12.36
CA MET A 274 -2.07 -4.79 12.09
C MET A 274 -2.27 -3.81 10.92
N VAL A 275 -2.90 -4.26 9.84
CA VAL A 275 -3.11 -3.48 8.62
C VAL A 275 -4.18 -2.39 8.81
N ILE A 276 -5.17 -2.56 9.70
CA ILE A 276 -6.17 -1.52 10.02
C ILE A 276 -5.48 -0.22 10.44
N MET A 277 -4.51 -0.29 11.36
CA MET A 277 -3.76 0.90 11.77
C MET A 277 -3.06 1.56 10.57
N THR A 278 -2.41 0.77 9.72
CA THR A 278 -1.73 1.26 8.52
C THR A 278 -2.69 1.99 7.59
N THR A 279 -3.81 1.36 7.24
CA THR A 279 -4.72 1.88 6.22
C THR A 279 -5.49 3.09 6.71
N VAL A 280 -5.94 3.09 7.97
CA VAL A 280 -6.59 4.27 8.58
C VAL A 280 -5.62 5.44 8.65
N SER A 281 -4.37 5.22 9.12
CA SER A 281 -3.35 6.27 9.16
C SER A 281 -3.05 6.81 7.76
N PHE A 282 -2.84 5.93 6.79
CA PHE A 282 -2.53 6.30 5.41
C PHE A 282 -3.62 7.18 4.79
N TYR A 283 -4.89 6.74 4.81
CA TYR A 283 -5.97 7.50 4.19
C TYR A 283 -6.30 8.78 4.97
N MET A 284 -6.03 8.82 6.28
CA MET A 284 -6.14 10.04 7.07
C MET A 284 -5.18 11.12 6.57
N ILE A 285 -3.87 10.80 6.55
CA ILE A 285 -2.82 11.78 6.26
C ILE A 285 -2.67 12.08 4.75
N THR A 286 -3.13 11.19 3.85
CA THR A 286 -2.95 11.40 2.41
C THR A 286 -4.24 11.80 1.70
N ALA A 287 -5.27 10.95 1.74
CA ALA A 287 -6.50 11.18 0.98
C ALA A 287 -7.42 12.21 1.65
N TYR A 288 -7.45 12.26 2.98
CA TYR A 288 -8.37 13.12 3.73
C TYR A 288 -7.81 14.51 4.00
N THR A 289 -6.49 14.69 4.12
CA THR A 289 -5.85 15.98 4.43
C THR A 289 -6.33 17.13 3.54
N PRO A 290 -6.46 17.03 2.19
CA PRO A 290 -7.00 18.12 1.38
C PRO A 290 -8.45 18.49 1.74
N THR A 291 -9.31 17.50 1.96
CA THR A 291 -10.70 17.72 2.34
C THR A 291 -10.79 18.28 3.76
N PHE A 292 -10.07 17.73 4.72
CA PHE A 292 -10.04 18.21 6.12
C PHE A 292 -9.52 19.64 6.20
N GLY A 293 -8.40 19.93 5.55
CA GLY A 293 -7.82 21.27 5.54
C GLY A 293 -8.75 22.32 4.93
N LYS A 294 -9.37 22.00 3.79
CA LYS A 294 -10.27 22.93 3.09
C LYS A 294 -11.63 23.06 3.77
N GLU A 295 -12.32 21.94 4.03
CA GLU A 295 -13.72 21.97 4.47
C GLU A 295 -13.86 22.19 5.97
N VAL A 296 -12.91 21.70 6.79
CA VAL A 296 -12.97 21.78 8.26
C VAL A 296 -12.12 22.91 8.81
N LEU A 297 -10.88 23.03 8.36
CA LEU A 297 -9.92 24.05 8.83
C LEU A 297 -10.01 25.37 8.06
N LYS A 298 -10.71 25.40 6.93
CA LYS A 298 -10.88 26.57 6.04
C LYS A 298 -9.57 27.13 5.48
N LEU A 299 -8.57 26.29 5.30
CA LEU A 299 -7.30 26.62 4.65
C LEU A 299 -7.44 26.61 3.12
N SER A 300 -6.47 27.20 2.41
CA SER A 300 -6.49 27.20 0.94
C SER A 300 -6.25 25.80 0.37
N SER A 301 -6.84 25.50 -0.79
CA SER A 301 -6.61 24.23 -1.48
C SER A 301 -5.12 24.01 -1.84
N ILE A 302 -4.41 25.09 -2.15
CA ILE A 302 -2.96 25.01 -2.45
C ILE A 302 -2.19 24.59 -1.21
N ASP A 303 -2.46 25.22 -0.05
CA ASP A 303 -1.77 24.91 1.20
C ASP A 303 -1.95 23.44 1.58
N THR A 304 -3.17 22.92 1.52
CA THR A 304 -3.47 21.53 1.87
C THR A 304 -2.82 20.53 0.91
N LEU A 305 -2.74 20.83 -0.38
CA LEU A 305 -2.05 20.00 -1.36
C LEU A 305 -0.53 20.06 -1.22
N VAL A 306 0.05 21.23 -0.89
CA VAL A 306 1.48 21.37 -0.58
C VAL A 306 1.84 20.52 0.65
N VAL A 307 1.03 20.57 1.71
CA VAL A 307 1.21 19.69 2.88
C VAL A 307 1.17 18.23 2.46
N THR A 308 0.24 17.84 1.58
CA THR A 308 0.16 16.45 1.08
C THR A 308 1.41 16.04 0.28
N VAL A 309 2.03 16.95 -0.50
CA VAL A 309 3.34 16.70 -1.12
C VAL A 309 4.40 16.43 -0.05
N CYS A 310 4.45 17.26 1.00
CA CYS A 310 5.42 17.10 2.10
C CYS A 310 5.22 15.77 2.84
N ILE A 311 3.96 15.34 3.06
CA ILE A 311 3.62 14.03 3.65
C ILE A 311 4.19 12.90 2.79
N GLY A 312 3.93 12.91 1.47
CA GLY A 312 4.42 11.88 0.56
C GLY A 312 5.95 11.78 0.55
N LEU A 313 6.64 12.93 0.51
CA LEU A 313 8.10 12.99 0.59
C LEU A 313 8.63 12.49 1.95
N SER A 314 7.99 12.88 3.05
CA SER A 314 8.32 12.40 4.39
C SER A 314 8.18 10.87 4.49
N ASN A 315 7.09 10.31 3.97
CA ASN A 315 6.85 8.87 3.95
C ASN A 315 7.89 8.11 3.11
N LEU A 316 8.35 8.67 1.97
CA LEU A 316 9.42 8.08 1.16
C LEU A 316 10.73 7.91 1.95
N ILE A 317 10.95 8.75 2.96
CA ILE A 317 12.12 8.68 3.84
C ILE A 317 11.88 7.68 4.97
N TRP A 318 10.77 7.81 5.69
CA TRP A 318 10.53 7.03 6.91
C TRP A 318 10.22 5.56 6.66
N LEU A 319 9.53 5.23 5.56
CA LEU A 319 9.19 3.85 5.23
C LEU A 319 10.44 2.94 5.10
N PRO A 320 11.43 3.24 4.24
CA PRO A 320 12.61 2.38 4.10
C PRO A 320 13.52 2.45 5.32
N LEU A 321 13.63 3.60 6.00
CA LEU A 321 14.44 3.73 7.22
C LEU A 321 13.88 2.86 8.35
N ALA A 322 12.57 2.88 8.57
CA ALA A 322 11.93 2.06 9.58
C ALA A 322 11.92 0.57 9.20
N GLY A 323 11.80 0.25 7.91
CA GLY A 323 12.01 -1.09 7.40
C GLY A 323 13.40 -1.62 7.77
N ALA A 324 14.45 -0.85 7.45
CA ALA A 324 15.82 -1.18 7.83
C ALA A 324 16.04 -1.21 9.34
N LEU A 325 15.42 -0.31 10.11
CA LEU A 325 15.47 -0.35 11.58
C LEU A 325 14.86 -1.64 12.11
N SER A 326 13.71 -2.04 11.57
CA SER A 326 13.05 -3.29 11.97
C SER A 326 13.86 -4.53 11.63
N ASP A 327 14.71 -4.48 10.61
CA ASP A 327 15.67 -5.55 10.29
C ASP A 327 16.75 -5.72 11.39
N ARG A 328 17.13 -4.62 12.05
CA ARG A 328 18.19 -4.61 13.08
C ARG A 328 17.69 -4.93 14.48
N ILE A 329 16.59 -4.27 14.90
CA ILE A 329 16.08 -4.38 16.29
C ILE A 329 14.91 -5.36 16.43
N GLY A 330 14.43 -5.91 15.31
CA GLY A 330 13.25 -6.79 15.24
C GLY A 330 11.95 -6.06 14.94
N ARG A 331 10.95 -6.80 14.45
CA ARG A 331 9.64 -6.24 14.04
C ARG A 331 8.84 -5.72 15.23
N ARG A 332 8.73 -6.57 16.27
CA ARG A 332 7.87 -6.31 17.43
C ARG A 332 8.18 -5.00 18.16
N PRO A 333 9.43 -4.65 18.51
CA PRO A 333 9.74 -3.38 19.18
C PRO A 333 9.33 -2.16 18.36
N VAL A 334 9.58 -2.17 17.04
CA VAL A 334 9.20 -1.09 16.12
C VAL A 334 7.67 -0.93 16.09
N LEU A 335 6.94 -2.03 15.89
CA LEU A 335 5.47 -2.00 15.83
C LEU A 335 4.87 -1.48 17.14
N LEU A 336 5.33 -1.97 18.29
CA LEU A 336 4.81 -1.54 19.60
C LEU A 336 5.11 -0.07 19.88
N ALA A 337 6.34 0.39 19.63
CA ALA A 337 6.74 1.77 19.91
C ALA A 337 5.88 2.77 19.13
N PHE A 338 5.75 2.58 17.80
CA PHE A 338 5.00 3.53 16.97
C PHE A 338 3.49 3.41 17.13
N THR A 339 2.97 2.24 17.51
CA THR A 339 1.56 2.08 17.87
C THR A 339 1.24 2.85 19.15
N ILE A 340 2.04 2.69 20.20
CA ILE A 340 1.84 3.41 21.47
C ILE A 340 1.97 4.92 21.27
N LEU A 341 2.99 5.38 20.52
CA LEU A 341 3.14 6.80 20.19
C LEU A 341 1.90 7.33 19.45
N THR A 342 1.35 6.59 18.50
CA THR A 342 0.13 6.99 17.78
C THR A 342 -1.06 7.12 18.75
N ILE A 343 -1.28 6.14 19.62
CA ILE A 343 -2.37 6.17 20.62
C ILE A 343 -2.29 7.41 21.50
N VAL A 344 -1.08 7.74 21.95
CA VAL A 344 -0.87 8.84 22.92
C VAL A 344 -0.91 10.20 22.25
N THR A 345 -0.41 10.33 20.99
CA THR A 345 -0.16 11.64 20.40
C THR A 345 -1.13 12.07 19.31
N ALA A 346 -1.86 11.13 18.66
CA ALA A 346 -2.70 11.47 17.51
C ALA A 346 -3.82 12.47 17.87
N TYR A 347 -4.56 12.21 18.93
CA TYR A 347 -5.64 13.11 19.36
C TYR A 347 -5.13 14.47 19.89
N PRO A 348 -4.14 14.53 20.80
CA PRO A 348 -3.56 15.80 21.21
C PRO A 348 -2.99 16.64 20.07
N ALA A 349 -2.33 16.00 19.08
CA ALA A 349 -1.79 16.70 17.93
C ALA A 349 -2.90 17.36 17.09
N LEU A 350 -4.00 16.63 16.83
CA LEU A 350 -5.15 17.20 16.13
C LEU A 350 -5.88 18.27 16.97
N GLN A 351 -5.96 18.11 18.29
CA GLN A 351 -6.51 19.18 19.17
C GLN A 351 -5.69 20.46 19.06
N TRP A 352 -4.37 20.35 19.06
CA TRP A 352 -3.49 21.51 18.91
C TRP A 352 -3.65 22.17 17.54
N LEU A 353 -3.81 21.38 16.46
CA LEU A 353 -4.07 21.88 15.12
C LEU A 353 -5.39 22.67 15.05
N VAL A 354 -6.48 22.11 15.58
CA VAL A 354 -7.81 22.72 15.44
C VAL A 354 -8.03 23.92 16.36
N ALA A 355 -7.20 24.08 17.39
CA ALA A 355 -7.24 25.23 18.29
C ALA A 355 -6.90 26.56 17.60
N ASP A 356 -5.99 26.54 16.62
CA ASP A 356 -5.60 27.71 15.82
C ASP A 356 -5.10 27.23 14.44
N PRO A 357 -6.01 26.94 13.49
CA PRO A 357 -5.68 26.37 12.21
C PRO A 357 -4.78 27.27 11.36
N SER A 358 -3.64 26.75 10.92
CA SER A 358 -2.71 27.43 10.03
C SER A 358 -1.96 26.43 9.15
N PHE A 359 -1.38 26.90 8.05
CA PHE A 359 -0.51 26.08 7.20
C PHE A 359 0.62 25.43 8.01
N ALA A 360 1.30 26.18 8.87
CA ALA A 360 2.41 25.69 9.68
C ALA A 360 1.97 24.56 10.61
N ARG A 361 0.89 24.76 11.37
CA ARG A 361 0.38 23.73 12.28
C ARG A 361 -0.12 22.49 11.54
N LEU A 362 -0.79 22.68 10.41
CA LEU A 362 -1.18 21.54 9.58
C LEU A 362 0.04 20.76 9.12
N LEU A 363 1.07 21.45 8.62
CA LEU A 363 2.31 20.81 8.18
C LEU A 363 3.01 20.05 9.31
N GLU A 364 3.15 20.65 10.48
CA GLU A 364 3.83 20.02 11.63
C GLU A 364 3.08 18.79 12.11
N VAL A 365 1.75 18.84 12.26
CA VAL A 365 0.93 17.71 12.70
C VAL A 365 0.95 16.59 11.67
N GLU A 366 0.80 16.94 10.40
CA GLU A 366 0.78 15.94 9.33
C GLU A 366 2.17 15.29 9.12
N LEU A 367 3.26 16.02 9.28
CA LEU A 367 4.61 15.44 9.27
C LEU A 367 4.85 14.53 10.47
N TRP A 368 4.32 14.87 11.65
CA TRP A 368 4.35 14.00 12.82
C TRP A 368 3.58 12.70 12.57
N LEU A 369 2.35 12.80 12.08
CA LEU A 369 1.53 11.62 11.75
C LEU A 369 2.16 10.79 10.62
N SER A 370 2.79 11.44 9.63
CA SER A 370 3.56 10.80 8.57
C SER A 370 4.75 10.00 9.12
N PHE A 371 5.49 10.58 10.07
CA PHE A 371 6.58 9.89 10.76
C PHE A 371 6.08 8.64 11.49
N LEU A 372 4.97 8.74 12.21
CA LEU A 372 4.37 7.59 12.92
C LEU A 372 3.90 6.50 11.94
N TYR A 373 3.19 6.91 10.89
CA TYR A 373 2.72 6.00 9.84
C TYR A 373 3.87 5.30 9.12
N GLY A 374 4.84 6.07 8.59
CA GLY A 374 5.97 5.52 7.84
C GLY A 374 6.82 4.57 8.68
N SER A 375 7.02 4.92 9.96
CA SER A 375 7.77 4.11 10.89
C SER A 375 7.07 2.81 11.28
N TYR A 376 5.76 2.84 11.52
CA TYR A 376 4.97 1.64 11.75
C TYR A 376 4.90 0.75 10.50
N ASN A 377 4.51 1.33 9.37
CA ASN A 377 4.25 0.58 8.15
C ASN A 377 5.51 -0.02 7.53
N GLY A 378 6.68 0.62 7.66
CA GLY A 378 7.96 0.06 7.23
C GLY A 378 8.28 -1.29 7.89
N GLY A 379 7.93 -1.46 9.17
CA GLY A 379 8.03 -2.73 9.89
C GLY A 379 6.85 -3.68 9.67
N MET A 380 5.63 -3.13 9.46
CA MET A 380 4.41 -3.92 9.38
C MET A 380 4.32 -4.77 8.11
N VAL A 381 4.69 -4.23 6.95
CA VAL A 381 4.59 -4.98 5.68
C VAL A 381 5.43 -6.26 5.72
N VAL A 382 6.66 -6.17 6.18
CA VAL A 382 7.52 -7.36 6.32
C VAL A 382 7.02 -8.29 7.43
N ALA A 383 6.58 -7.76 8.57
CA ALA A 383 6.01 -8.55 9.65
C ALA A 383 4.81 -9.38 9.17
N LEU A 384 3.91 -8.77 8.38
CA LEU A 384 2.77 -9.48 7.82
C LEU A 384 3.17 -10.59 6.85
N THR A 385 4.23 -10.40 6.04
CA THR A 385 4.74 -11.47 5.16
C THR A 385 5.35 -12.62 5.96
N GLU A 386 6.00 -12.33 7.09
CA GLU A 386 6.67 -13.32 7.93
C GLU A 386 5.69 -14.16 8.75
N VAL A 387 4.59 -13.57 9.26
CA VAL A 387 3.59 -14.31 10.06
C VAL A 387 2.68 -15.19 9.22
N MET A 388 2.57 -14.96 7.91
CA MET A 388 1.73 -15.78 7.04
C MET A 388 2.40 -17.12 6.70
N PRO A 389 1.68 -18.26 6.81
CA PRO A 389 2.20 -19.56 6.39
C PRO A 389 2.68 -19.55 4.94
N VAL A 390 3.80 -20.23 4.67
CA VAL A 390 4.47 -20.21 3.35
C VAL A 390 3.52 -20.64 2.22
N GLU A 391 2.68 -21.65 2.47
CA GLU A 391 1.75 -22.25 1.52
C GLU A 391 0.67 -21.27 1.03
N VAL A 392 0.28 -20.32 1.87
CA VAL A 392 -0.79 -19.34 1.58
C VAL A 392 -0.34 -17.90 1.79
N ARG A 393 0.96 -17.64 1.83
CA ARG A 393 1.52 -16.32 2.17
C ARG A 393 0.95 -15.19 1.32
N THR A 394 0.95 -15.35 0.00
CA THR A 394 0.41 -14.33 -0.92
C THR A 394 -1.09 -14.14 -0.74
N ALA A 395 -1.86 -15.21 -0.68
CA ALA A 395 -3.31 -15.16 -0.53
C ALA A 395 -3.73 -14.62 0.86
N GLY A 396 -3.06 -15.10 1.91
CA GLY A 396 -3.31 -14.66 3.30
C GLY A 396 -2.96 -13.18 3.50
N PHE A 397 -1.82 -12.73 2.98
CA PHE A 397 -1.44 -11.31 2.97
C PHE A 397 -2.49 -10.48 2.23
N SER A 398 -2.83 -10.85 0.99
CA SER A 398 -3.79 -10.13 0.16
C SER A 398 -5.17 -10.04 0.82
N LEU A 399 -5.65 -11.13 1.43
CA LEU A 399 -6.94 -11.12 2.11
C LEU A 399 -6.93 -10.25 3.37
N ALA A 400 -5.93 -10.41 4.25
CA ALA A 400 -5.80 -9.59 5.46
C ALA A 400 -5.71 -8.10 5.11
N TYR A 401 -4.92 -7.78 4.09
CA TYR A 401 -4.75 -6.40 3.61
C TYR A 401 -6.04 -5.86 2.98
N SER A 402 -6.72 -6.64 2.14
CA SER A 402 -7.97 -6.24 1.48
C SER A 402 -9.10 -6.02 2.48
N LEU A 403 -9.25 -6.91 3.48
CA LEU A 403 -10.23 -6.74 4.54
C LEU A 403 -9.98 -5.48 5.39
N ALA A 404 -8.72 -5.21 5.73
CA ALA A 404 -8.35 -4.01 6.47
C ALA A 404 -8.56 -2.74 5.66
N THR A 405 -8.21 -2.75 4.35
CA THR A 405 -8.42 -1.58 3.47
C THR A 405 -9.90 -1.29 3.23
N THR A 406 -10.77 -2.27 3.37
CA THR A 406 -12.22 -2.05 3.38
C THR A 406 -12.62 -1.07 4.48
N ILE A 407 -12.04 -1.21 5.69
CA ILE A 407 -12.27 -0.26 6.81
C ILE A 407 -11.51 1.05 6.55
N GLY A 408 -10.22 0.96 6.22
CA GLY A 408 -9.37 2.12 6.00
C GLY A 408 -9.84 3.04 4.88
N GLY A 409 -10.43 2.50 3.82
CA GLY A 409 -10.98 3.28 2.70
C GLY A 409 -12.15 4.19 3.10
N PHE A 410 -12.89 3.84 4.16
CA PHE A 410 -13.93 4.71 4.72
C PHE A 410 -13.40 5.76 5.69
N THR A 411 -12.09 5.83 5.95
CA THR A 411 -11.50 6.83 6.88
C THR A 411 -11.95 8.26 6.61
N PRO A 412 -11.98 8.77 5.36
CA PRO A 412 -12.47 10.12 5.10
C PRO A 412 -13.95 10.30 5.46
N ALA A 413 -14.81 9.34 5.13
CA ALA A 413 -16.23 9.38 5.45
C ALA A 413 -16.47 9.28 6.97
N ILE A 414 -15.83 8.34 7.66
CA ILE A 414 -15.92 8.15 9.11
C ILE A 414 -15.43 9.42 9.84
N SER A 415 -14.30 9.98 9.42
CA SER A 415 -13.73 11.19 10.01
C SER A 415 -14.67 12.39 9.86
N THR A 416 -15.24 12.58 8.67
CA THR A 416 -16.21 13.65 8.41
C THR A 416 -17.49 13.45 9.22
N LEU A 417 -18.00 12.22 9.32
CA LEU A 417 -19.16 11.89 10.14
C LEU A 417 -18.91 12.13 11.62
N LEU A 418 -17.75 11.73 12.15
CA LEU A 418 -17.38 11.94 13.55
C LEU A 418 -17.30 13.42 13.89
N ILE A 419 -16.72 14.25 13.02
CA ILE A 419 -16.67 15.70 13.22
C ILE A 419 -18.08 16.27 13.26
N HIS A 420 -18.94 15.88 12.32
CA HIS A 420 -20.32 16.38 12.25
C HIS A 420 -21.16 15.96 13.46
N SER A 421 -21.08 14.70 13.87
CA SER A 421 -21.90 14.14 14.95
C SER A 421 -21.46 14.60 16.36
N THR A 422 -20.16 14.81 16.56
CA THR A 422 -19.60 15.22 17.86
C THR A 422 -19.38 16.72 18.00
N GLY A 423 -19.38 17.46 16.89
CA GLY A 423 -18.96 18.87 16.84
C GLY A 423 -17.45 19.07 17.09
N ASN A 424 -16.69 18.00 17.33
CA ASN A 424 -15.27 18.04 17.65
C ASN A 424 -14.43 17.84 16.39
N LYS A 425 -13.76 18.89 15.92
CA LYS A 425 -12.88 18.84 14.74
C LYS A 425 -11.66 17.94 14.91
N ALA A 426 -11.27 17.61 16.15
CA ALA A 426 -10.16 16.69 16.45
C ALA A 426 -10.60 15.22 16.58
N ALA A 427 -11.89 14.91 16.47
CA ALA A 427 -12.42 13.54 16.58
C ALA A 427 -11.74 12.50 15.67
N PRO A 428 -11.26 12.83 14.45
CA PRO A 428 -10.47 11.90 13.64
C PRO A 428 -9.25 11.33 14.35
N GLY A 429 -8.63 12.08 15.29
CA GLY A 429 -7.52 11.59 16.09
C GLY A 429 -7.90 10.45 17.05
N LEU A 430 -9.15 10.46 17.56
CA LEU A 430 -9.67 9.35 18.36
C LEU A 430 -9.86 8.09 17.50
N PHE A 431 -10.39 8.26 16.28
CA PHE A 431 -10.54 7.15 15.33
C PHE A 431 -9.18 6.52 14.97
N LEU A 432 -8.16 7.36 14.76
CA LEU A 432 -6.79 6.91 14.55
C LEU A 432 -6.24 6.16 15.78
N GLY A 433 -6.53 6.65 16.99
CA GLY A 433 -6.19 5.98 18.24
C GLY A 433 -6.85 4.59 18.36
N VAL A 434 -8.13 4.45 17.99
CA VAL A 434 -8.84 3.15 17.97
C VAL A 434 -8.20 2.20 16.95
N ALA A 435 -7.87 2.69 15.75
CA ALA A 435 -7.17 1.89 14.75
C ALA A 435 -5.80 1.42 15.25
N ALA A 436 -5.07 2.29 15.96
CA ALA A 436 -3.80 1.95 16.58
C ALA A 436 -3.98 0.92 17.70
N MET A 437 -5.06 0.96 18.49
CA MET A 437 -5.39 -0.08 19.47
C MET A 437 -5.57 -1.45 18.81
N CYS A 438 -6.25 -1.52 17.66
CA CYS A 438 -6.35 -2.77 16.88
C CYS A 438 -4.95 -3.29 16.49
N GLY A 439 -4.07 -2.41 16.01
CA GLY A 439 -2.67 -2.74 15.69
C GLY A 439 -1.87 -3.23 16.89
N LEU A 440 -2.06 -2.62 18.05
CA LEU A 440 -1.43 -3.01 19.31
C LEU A 440 -1.84 -4.43 19.73
N ILE A 441 -3.15 -4.68 19.79
CA ILE A 441 -3.70 -5.98 20.17
C ILE A 441 -3.21 -7.06 19.20
N ALA A 442 -3.28 -6.78 17.89
CA ALA A 442 -2.81 -7.70 16.86
C ALA A 442 -1.33 -8.05 17.01
N THR A 443 -0.48 -7.03 17.23
CA THR A 443 0.96 -7.23 17.45
C THR A 443 1.24 -8.05 18.70
N LEU A 444 0.54 -7.80 19.81
CA LEU A 444 0.70 -8.55 21.06
C LEU A 444 0.27 -10.02 20.91
N VAL A 445 -0.82 -10.27 20.18
CA VAL A 445 -1.33 -11.62 19.94
C VAL A 445 -0.42 -12.41 19.03
N LEU A 446 -0.01 -11.85 17.88
CA LEU A 446 0.83 -12.54 16.89
C LEU A 446 2.24 -12.82 17.36
N TYR A 447 2.80 -11.97 18.24
CA TYR A 447 4.15 -12.13 18.81
C TYR A 447 4.12 -12.58 20.29
N ARG A 448 3.12 -13.40 20.67
CA ARG A 448 2.92 -13.82 22.07
C ARG A 448 3.95 -14.84 22.55
N THR A 449 4.33 -15.82 21.71
CA THR A 449 5.23 -16.92 22.10
C THR A 449 6.71 -16.61 21.82
N PRO A 450 7.66 -17.12 22.65
CA PRO A 450 9.10 -17.01 22.37
C PRO A 450 9.48 -17.63 21.03
N GLU A 451 8.89 -18.76 20.66
CA GLU A 451 9.09 -19.45 19.37
C GLU A 451 8.69 -18.59 18.19
N SER A 452 7.56 -17.85 18.29
CA SER A 452 7.18 -16.87 17.27
C SER A 452 8.15 -15.69 17.18
N ARG A 453 8.90 -15.39 18.25
CA ARG A 453 9.92 -14.32 18.26
C ARG A 453 11.22 -14.74 17.57
N ASP A 454 11.64 -16.00 17.75
CA ASP A 454 12.91 -16.52 17.22
C ASP A 454 12.77 -17.05 15.79
N GLN A 455 11.60 -17.61 15.42
CA GLN A 455 11.27 -18.07 14.08
C GLN A 455 11.35 -16.93 13.04
N TYR A 456 11.03 -15.70 13.48
CA TYR A 456 11.04 -14.49 12.64
C TYR A 456 12.36 -13.70 12.70
N ARG A 457 13.32 -14.13 13.54
CA ARG A 457 14.64 -13.51 13.69
C ARG A 457 15.68 -14.13 12.76
N THR A 458 15.47 -15.35 12.32
CA THR A 458 16.39 -16.15 11.51
C THR A 458 15.95 -16.34 10.06
N ALA A 459 14.74 -15.97 9.70
CA ALA A 459 14.21 -15.98 8.35
C ALA A 459 14.46 -14.64 7.62
#